data_b21e7c438ea0b7975e26112bbef7fcf3
#
_entry.id   b21e7c438ea0b7975e26112bbef7fcf3
#
_cell.length_a   1.000
_cell.length_b   1.000
_cell.length_c   1.000
_cell.angle_alpha   90.00
_cell.angle_beta   90.00
_cell.angle_gamma   90.00
#
_symmetry.space_group_name_H-M   'P 1'
#
loop_
_entity.id
_entity.type
_entity.pdbx_description
1 polymer ?
#
loop_
_entity_poly.entity_id
_entity_poly.type
_entity_poly.pdbx_seq_one_letter_code
_entity_poly.pdbx_strand_id
1 'polypeptide(L)'
;MNHQTLAGRRLYFVGIGGSGMSAYANAARALGADTRGWDAHETIFTDTLQGIEIDLGGDPRPPDGWEVVVSTAHAHRIAGTPRAEFLAELVAAQPAIVVAGAHGKTTTAGMIAFALRETGGDPSWIVGGVIPQLG
;
A
#
# COMPACT_ATOMS: atom_id res chain seq x y z
N MET A 1 7.64 7.20 -21.25
CA MET A 1 7.62 5.91 -20.56
C MET A 1 6.16 5.54 -20.30
N ASN A 2 5.73 4.38 -20.73
CA ASN A 2 4.40 3.87 -20.33
C ASN A 2 4.48 3.45 -18.88
N HIS A 3 4.17 4.37 -17.97
CA HIS A 3 3.84 3.98 -16.62
C HIS A 3 2.51 3.22 -16.69
N GLN A 4 2.52 1.92 -16.41
CA GLN A 4 1.27 1.22 -16.15
C GLN A 4 0.66 1.90 -14.92
N THR A 5 -0.35 2.71 -15.15
CA THR A 5 -1.11 3.33 -14.07
C THR A 5 -2.19 2.36 -13.63
N LEU A 6 -2.59 2.45 -12.37
CA LEU A 6 -3.77 1.74 -11.88
C LEU A 6 -5.06 2.54 -12.13
N ALA A 7 -4.99 3.52 -13.03
CA ALA A 7 -6.11 4.39 -13.35
C ALA A 7 -7.34 3.58 -13.82
N GLY A 8 -8.49 3.88 -13.23
CA GLY A 8 -9.74 3.20 -13.52
C GLY A 8 -9.97 1.89 -12.75
N ARG A 9 -8.99 1.38 -12.03
CA ARG A 9 -9.21 0.25 -11.11
C ARG A 9 -9.89 0.74 -9.83
N ARG A 10 -10.76 -0.09 -9.28
CA ARG A 10 -11.43 0.14 -7.99
C ARG A 10 -10.99 -0.95 -7.03
N LEU A 11 -10.24 -0.56 -6.01
CA LEU A 11 -9.55 -1.46 -5.10
C LEU A 11 -10.10 -1.33 -3.67
N TYR A 12 -10.51 -2.44 -3.09
CA TYR A 12 -10.96 -2.52 -1.71
C TYR A 12 -9.97 -3.31 -0.87
N PHE A 13 -9.32 -2.64 0.07
CA PHE A 13 -8.26 -3.21 0.90
C PHE A 13 -8.82 -3.74 2.22
N VAL A 14 -8.74 -5.05 2.45
CA VAL A 14 -9.17 -5.69 3.69
C VAL A 14 -7.98 -5.85 4.65
N GLY A 15 -8.08 -5.22 5.82
CA GLY A 15 -6.97 -5.05 6.75
C GLY A 15 -6.12 -3.81 6.41
N ILE A 16 -6.77 -2.75 5.93
CA ILE A 16 -6.13 -1.54 5.42
C ILE A 16 -5.30 -0.80 6.48
N GLY A 17 -5.66 -0.92 7.76
CA GLY A 17 -4.95 -0.33 8.89
C GLY A 17 -3.64 -1.02 9.25
N GLY A 18 -3.24 -2.08 8.57
CA GLY A 18 -1.93 -2.68 8.72
C GLY A 18 -0.83 -1.84 8.07
N SER A 19 0.39 -1.79 8.64
CA SER A 19 1.50 -0.96 8.16
C SER A 19 1.83 -1.16 6.66
N GLY A 20 1.83 -2.41 6.19
CA GLY A 20 2.04 -2.70 4.76
C GLY A 20 0.83 -2.37 3.90
N MET A 21 -0.37 -2.71 4.36
CA MET A 21 -1.60 -2.51 3.59
C MET A 21 -1.93 -1.02 3.40
N SER A 22 -1.71 -0.19 4.42
CA SER A 22 -1.88 1.26 4.32
C SER A 22 -0.93 1.87 3.27
N ALA A 23 0.33 1.42 3.25
CA ALA A 23 1.29 1.86 2.25
C ALA A 23 0.87 1.42 0.83
N TYR A 24 0.34 0.21 0.67
CA TYR A 24 -0.14 -0.27 -0.64
C TYR A 24 -1.37 0.51 -1.12
N ALA A 25 -2.31 0.82 -0.23
CA ALA A 25 -3.48 1.63 -0.56
C ALA A 25 -3.09 3.04 -1.00
N ASN A 26 -2.17 3.69 -0.28
CA ASN A 26 -1.65 5.00 -0.66
C ASN A 26 -0.91 4.95 -2.01
N ALA A 27 -0.08 3.94 -2.25
CA ALA A 27 0.62 3.76 -3.51
C ALA A 27 -0.36 3.52 -4.67
N ALA A 28 -1.35 2.67 -4.49
CA ALA A 28 -2.38 2.40 -5.49
C ALA A 28 -3.15 3.67 -5.86
N ARG A 29 -3.52 4.47 -4.86
CA ARG A 29 -4.18 5.76 -5.08
C ARG A 29 -3.29 6.75 -5.83
N ALA A 30 -2.02 6.84 -5.47
CA ALA A 30 -1.05 7.69 -6.18
C ALA A 30 -0.88 7.28 -7.65
N LEU A 31 -1.06 5.99 -7.96
CA LEU A 31 -1.06 5.45 -9.32
C LEU A 31 -2.42 5.56 -10.03
N GLY A 32 -3.40 6.24 -9.42
CA GLY A 32 -4.68 6.59 -10.03
C GLY A 32 -5.83 5.61 -9.80
N ALA A 33 -5.68 4.62 -8.91
CA ALA A 33 -6.78 3.76 -8.51
C ALA A 33 -7.77 4.49 -7.58
N ASP A 34 -9.06 4.17 -7.71
CA ASP A 34 -10.03 4.48 -6.68
C ASP A 34 -9.86 3.46 -5.55
N THR A 35 -9.67 3.95 -4.32
CA THR A 35 -9.29 3.10 -3.19
C THR A 35 -10.23 3.29 -2.01
N ARG A 36 -10.70 2.19 -1.46
CA ARG A 36 -11.43 2.11 -0.20
C ARG A 36 -10.91 0.94 0.61
N GLY A 37 -11.32 0.81 1.85
CA GLY A 37 -10.94 -0.35 2.61
C GLY A 37 -11.73 -0.58 3.88
N TRP A 38 -11.34 -1.63 4.56
CA TRP A 38 -11.92 -2.07 5.81
C TRP A 38 -10.81 -2.50 6.78
N ASP A 39 -11.05 -2.22 8.06
CA ASP A 39 -10.29 -2.83 9.15
C ASP A 39 -11.19 -3.14 10.35
N ALA A 40 -10.76 -4.09 11.17
CA ALA A 40 -11.49 -4.43 12.39
C ALA A 40 -11.45 -3.30 13.42
N HIS A 41 -10.36 -2.53 13.43
CA HIS A 41 -10.10 -1.45 14.38
C HIS A 41 -9.35 -0.30 13.73
N GLU A 42 -9.53 0.89 14.27
CA GLU A 42 -8.68 2.03 13.98
C GLU A 42 -7.24 1.77 14.46
N THR A 43 -6.25 2.19 13.67
CA THR A 43 -4.82 2.06 13.97
C THR A 43 -4.11 3.37 13.68
N ILE A 44 -2.87 3.49 14.13
CA ILE A 44 -2.03 4.67 13.82
C ILE A 44 -1.80 4.83 12.30
N PHE A 45 -1.96 3.77 11.52
CA PHE A 45 -1.78 3.81 10.06
C PHE A 45 -3.05 4.27 9.33
N THR A 46 -4.23 4.16 9.94
CA THR A 46 -5.48 4.69 9.37
C THR A 46 -5.42 6.21 9.22
N ASP A 47 -4.71 6.90 10.09
CA ASP A 47 -4.51 8.35 10.02
C ASP A 47 -3.69 8.78 8.79
N THR A 48 -2.89 7.87 8.23
CA THR A 48 -2.11 8.11 7.02
C THR A 48 -2.92 8.00 5.73
N LEU A 49 -4.15 7.50 5.82
CA LEU A 49 -5.04 7.18 4.68
C LEU A 49 -5.99 8.35 4.34
N GLN A 50 -5.46 9.57 4.32
CA GLN A 50 -6.27 10.76 4.05
C GLN A 50 -6.97 10.68 2.69
N GLY A 51 -8.29 10.88 2.70
CA GLY A 51 -9.11 10.83 1.50
C GLY A 51 -9.38 9.43 0.96
N ILE A 52 -9.10 8.38 1.74
CA ILE A 52 -9.54 7.01 1.50
C ILE A 52 -10.67 6.71 2.49
N GLU A 53 -11.81 6.26 1.98
CA GLU A 53 -12.94 5.85 2.81
C GLU A 53 -12.66 4.49 3.44
N ILE A 54 -12.82 4.40 4.77
CA ILE A 54 -12.51 3.21 5.54
C ILE A 54 -13.73 2.79 6.36
N ASP A 55 -14.18 1.56 6.18
CA ASP A 55 -15.17 0.94 7.04
C ASP A 55 -14.47 0.32 8.25
N LEU A 56 -14.99 0.55 9.44
CA LEU A 56 -14.42 0.01 10.69
C LEU A 56 -15.39 -0.96 11.37
N GLY A 57 -14.84 -2.07 11.84
CA GLY A 57 -15.59 -3.08 12.58
C GLY A 57 -16.50 -3.96 11.71
N GLY A 58 -17.17 -4.92 12.32
CA GLY A 58 -18.00 -5.90 11.61
C GLY A 58 -17.23 -6.75 10.60
N ASP A 59 -17.89 -7.13 9.53
CA ASP A 59 -17.28 -7.88 8.43
C ASP A 59 -16.99 -6.96 7.22
N PRO A 60 -15.93 -7.24 6.45
CA PRO A 60 -15.62 -6.47 5.25
C PRO A 60 -16.74 -6.61 4.20
N ARG A 61 -17.16 -5.49 3.63
CA ARG A 61 -18.24 -5.41 2.63
C ARG A 61 -17.78 -4.62 1.41
N PRO A 62 -16.98 -5.24 0.53
CA PRO A 62 -16.55 -4.55 -0.69
C PRO A 62 -17.78 -4.19 -1.54
N PRO A 63 -17.81 -2.99 -2.14
CA PRO A 63 -18.84 -2.64 -3.09
C PRO A 63 -18.80 -3.54 -4.34
N ASP A 64 -19.93 -3.71 -4.99
CA ASP A 64 -20.04 -4.56 -6.17
C ASP A 64 -19.09 -4.09 -7.28
N GLY A 65 -18.35 -5.03 -7.86
CA GLY A 65 -17.42 -4.77 -8.94
C GLY A 65 -16.07 -4.14 -8.50
N TRP A 66 -15.78 -4.14 -7.20
CA TRP A 66 -14.47 -3.77 -6.67
C TRP A 66 -13.56 -4.98 -6.56
N GLU A 67 -12.30 -4.78 -6.90
CA GLU A 67 -11.25 -5.78 -6.71
C GLU A 67 -10.83 -5.80 -5.24
N VAL A 68 -10.78 -6.97 -4.62
CA VAL A 68 -10.41 -7.11 -3.21
C VAL A 68 -8.93 -7.42 -3.10
N VAL A 69 -8.22 -6.65 -2.29
CA VAL A 69 -6.86 -6.94 -1.85
C VAL A 69 -6.90 -7.28 -0.36
N VAL A 70 -6.41 -8.46 0.01
CA VAL A 70 -6.58 -8.96 1.38
C VAL A 70 -5.24 -9.16 2.09
N SER A 71 -5.17 -8.70 3.34
CA SER A 71 -4.03 -8.95 4.22
C SER A 71 -4.01 -10.41 4.67
N THR A 72 -2.82 -10.92 5.00
CA THR A 72 -2.66 -12.29 5.49
C THR A 72 -3.52 -12.57 6.74
N ALA A 73 -3.66 -11.58 7.63
CA ALA A 73 -4.46 -11.71 8.85
C ALA A 73 -5.96 -11.91 8.59
N HIS A 74 -6.47 -11.41 7.48
CA HIS A 74 -7.90 -11.43 7.15
C HIS A 74 -8.26 -12.33 5.95
N ALA A 75 -7.30 -13.07 5.40
CA ALA A 75 -7.51 -13.96 4.25
C ALA A 75 -8.58 -15.05 4.49
N HIS A 76 -8.87 -15.38 5.75
CA HIS A 76 -9.92 -16.30 6.12
C HIS A 76 -11.34 -15.69 6.07
N ARG A 77 -11.47 -14.36 6.01
CA ARG A 77 -12.77 -13.66 6.02
C ARG A 77 -13.37 -13.47 4.65
N ILE A 78 -12.52 -13.24 3.65
CA ILE A 78 -12.98 -12.92 2.30
C ILE A 78 -11.93 -13.35 1.27
N ALA A 79 -12.40 -13.80 0.12
CA ALA A 79 -11.53 -14.06 -1.02
C ALA A 79 -11.06 -12.76 -1.69
N GLY A 80 -9.83 -12.74 -2.14
CA GLY A 80 -9.24 -11.59 -2.82
C GLY A 80 -7.81 -11.85 -3.21
N THR A 81 -7.19 -10.89 -3.88
CA THR A 81 -5.77 -10.91 -4.22
C THR A 81 -4.94 -10.82 -2.95
N PRO A 82 -4.07 -11.79 -2.66
CA PRO A 82 -3.18 -11.72 -1.52
C PRO A 82 -2.27 -10.49 -1.59
N ARG A 83 -1.96 -9.89 -0.44
CA ARG A 83 -1.09 -8.70 -0.36
C ARG A 83 0.24 -8.85 -1.10
N ALA A 84 0.83 -10.04 -1.09
CA ALA A 84 2.12 -10.29 -1.75
C ALA A 84 2.02 -10.22 -3.28
N GLU A 85 0.92 -10.73 -3.84
CA GLU A 85 0.66 -10.65 -5.28
C GLU A 85 0.38 -9.20 -5.68
N PHE A 86 -0.40 -8.47 -4.89
CA PHE A 86 -0.65 -7.05 -5.15
C PHE A 86 0.62 -6.20 -5.06
N LEU A 87 1.53 -6.49 -4.12
CA LEU A 87 2.85 -5.85 -4.09
C LEU A 87 3.63 -6.07 -5.38
N ALA A 88 3.59 -7.28 -5.93
CA ALA A 88 4.24 -7.58 -7.21
C ALA A 88 3.64 -6.74 -8.36
N GLU A 89 2.31 -6.54 -8.38
CA GLU A 89 1.65 -5.64 -9.33
C GLU A 89 2.12 -4.19 -9.16
N LEU A 90 2.19 -3.67 -7.92
CA LEU A 90 2.67 -2.31 -7.64
C LEU A 90 4.11 -2.11 -8.13
N VAL A 91 4.99 -3.11 -7.86
CA VAL A 91 6.39 -3.07 -8.31
C VAL A 91 6.50 -3.11 -9.83
N ALA A 92 5.65 -3.88 -10.49
CA ALA A 92 5.63 -3.97 -11.96
C ALA A 92 5.04 -2.73 -12.65
N ALA A 93 4.24 -1.93 -11.93
CA ALA A 93 3.56 -0.76 -12.49
C ALA A 93 4.50 0.40 -12.83
N GLN A 94 5.71 0.44 -12.28
CA GLN A 94 6.68 1.51 -12.47
C GLN A 94 8.11 1.00 -12.21
N PRO A 95 9.16 1.73 -12.65
CA PRO A 95 10.53 1.40 -12.28
C PRO A 95 10.67 1.35 -10.76
N ALA A 96 11.23 0.26 -10.23
CA ALA A 96 11.29 0.02 -8.81
C ALA A 96 12.66 -0.49 -8.36
N ILE A 97 13.05 -0.12 -7.14
CA ILE A 97 14.21 -0.67 -6.45
C ILE A 97 13.70 -1.52 -5.29
N VAL A 98 14.01 -2.79 -5.30
CA VAL A 98 13.61 -3.73 -4.25
C VAL A 98 14.81 -4.08 -3.38
N VAL A 99 14.67 -3.86 -2.07
CA VAL A 99 15.72 -4.17 -1.09
C VAL A 99 15.35 -5.44 -0.33
N ALA A 100 16.15 -6.48 -0.50
CA ALA A 100 15.96 -7.77 0.15
C ALA A 100 17.19 -8.11 1.03
N GLY A 101 16.98 -8.91 2.06
CA GLY A 101 18.03 -9.36 2.96
C GLY A 101 17.50 -9.76 4.33
N ALA A 102 18.38 -10.34 5.15
CA ALA A 102 18.04 -10.75 6.51
C ALA A 102 17.92 -9.55 7.47
N HIS A 103 18.83 -8.57 7.32
CA HIS A 103 18.92 -7.36 8.17
C HIS A 103 19.17 -6.12 7.32
N GLY A 104 18.80 -4.95 7.86
CA GLY A 104 19.12 -3.66 7.25
C GLY A 104 18.22 -3.24 6.07
N LYS A 105 17.17 -3.98 5.75
CA LYS A 105 16.25 -3.67 4.63
C LYS A 105 15.62 -2.28 4.79
N THR A 106 15.02 -2.00 5.92
CA THR A 106 14.35 -0.73 6.21
C THR A 106 15.34 0.44 6.13
N THR A 107 16.50 0.31 6.76
CA THR A 107 17.56 1.35 6.75
C THR A 107 18.05 1.60 5.32
N THR A 108 18.37 0.57 4.58
CA THR A 108 18.89 0.69 3.20
C THR A 108 17.84 1.30 2.27
N ALA A 109 16.58 0.81 2.32
CA ALA A 109 15.49 1.36 1.52
C ALA A 109 15.21 2.84 1.86
N GLY A 110 15.26 3.19 3.15
CA GLY A 110 15.11 4.57 3.59
C GLY A 110 16.22 5.48 3.11
N MET A 111 17.46 5.03 3.14
CA MET A 111 18.61 5.79 2.61
C MET A 111 18.47 6.01 1.11
N ILE A 112 18.04 5.02 0.35
CA ILE A 112 17.82 5.14 -1.10
C ILE A 112 16.70 6.14 -1.38
N ALA A 113 15.56 6.02 -0.71
CA ALA A 113 14.44 6.95 -0.88
C ALA A 113 14.84 8.39 -0.53
N PHE A 114 15.56 8.57 0.56
CA PHE A 114 16.10 9.88 0.97
C PHE A 114 17.04 10.46 -0.10
N ALA A 115 18.02 9.68 -0.56
CA ALA A 115 18.97 10.13 -1.57
C ALA A 115 18.28 10.52 -2.89
N LEU A 116 17.29 9.73 -3.33
CA LEU A 116 16.51 10.05 -4.53
C LEU A 116 15.73 11.35 -4.38
N ARG A 117 15.12 11.58 -3.22
CA ARG A 117 14.40 12.83 -2.94
C ARG A 117 15.36 14.05 -2.92
N GLU A 118 16.48 13.95 -2.22
CA GLU A 118 17.47 15.03 -2.13
C GLU A 118 18.12 15.38 -3.48
N THR A 119 18.13 14.45 -4.43
CA THR A 119 18.61 14.70 -5.79
C THR A 119 17.52 15.21 -6.75
N GLY A 120 16.35 15.58 -6.23
CA GLY A 120 15.25 16.17 -7.00
C GLY A 120 14.31 15.14 -7.63
N GLY A 121 14.42 13.86 -7.24
CA GLY A 121 13.43 12.84 -7.60
C GLY A 121 12.16 12.95 -6.73
N ASP A 122 11.11 12.35 -7.21
CA ASP A 122 9.84 12.19 -6.48
C ASP A 122 9.54 10.68 -6.28
N PRO A 123 10.32 9.98 -5.45
CA PRO A 123 10.13 8.56 -5.23
C PRO A 123 8.92 8.29 -4.33
N SER A 124 8.14 7.27 -4.67
CA SER A 124 7.27 6.62 -3.70
C SER A 124 8.05 5.51 -2.98
N TRP A 125 7.77 5.28 -1.69
CA TRP A 125 8.46 4.23 -0.93
C TRP A 125 7.50 3.41 -0.08
N ILE A 126 7.84 2.15 0.08
CA ILE A 126 7.19 1.21 0.99
C ILE A 126 8.28 0.60 1.86
N VAL A 127 8.33 0.98 3.12
CA VAL A 127 9.33 0.52 4.08
C VAL A 127 8.66 0.05 5.37
N GLY A 128 9.29 -0.91 6.04
CA GLY A 128 8.73 -1.54 7.24
C GLY A 128 8.87 -0.72 8.52
N GLY A 129 9.03 0.58 8.46
CA GLY A 129 9.18 1.45 9.62
C GLY A 129 9.05 2.92 9.28
N VAL A 130 9.01 3.75 10.30
CA VAL A 130 8.99 5.22 10.15
C VAL A 130 10.41 5.71 9.87
N ILE A 131 10.54 6.55 8.86
CA ILE A 131 11.78 7.23 8.51
C ILE A 131 11.54 8.72 8.67
N PRO A 132 11.96 9.33 9.80
CA PRO A 132 11.63 10.71 10.14
C PRO A 132 12.07 11.73 9.08
N GLN A 133 13.15 11.42 8.36
CA GLN A 133 13.68 12.27 7.29
C GLN A 133 12.82 12.28 6.02
N LEU A 134 11.92 11.31 5.88
CA LEU A 134 11.01 11.20 4.73
C LEU A 134 9.61 11.76 5.00
N GLY A 135 9.28 11.97 6.27
CA GLY A 135 7.97 12.46 6.72
C GLY A 135 7.03 11.34 7.07
#